data_948e4d741f8c89b59b4a5df30e7a52d1
#
_entry.id   948e4d741f8c89b59b4a5df30e7a52d1
#
_cell.length_a   1.000
_cell.length_b   1.000
_cell.length_c   1.000
_cell.angle_alpha   90.00
_cell.angle_beta   90.00
_cell.angle_gamma   90.00
#
_symmetry.space_group_name_H-M   'P 1'
#
loop_
_entity.id
_entity.type
_entity.pdbx_description
1 polymer ?
#
loop_
_entity_poly.entity_id
_entity_poly.type
_entity_poly.pdbx_seq_one_letter_code
_entity_poly.pdbx_strand_id
1 'polypeptide(L)'
;TDDYVVADIGQAEFGRREIAIAETEMPGLMALRDEYRDSQPLKGARIAGSLHMTIQTAMLIETLKDLGADVRWASCNIYSTQDHAAAAIAAGGTPVFAYKGETLDEYWEFTHQIFNWGPGEADEDFANMILDDGGDATLLLYLGAKAEQDPSVLDNPGSEEEVALFNSIRKRLDTRPGWYSKALSKIQGVTEETTTGVKRLYSMAKSGDLPFPAFNVNDSVTKSKFDNLYGCRESLVDGIKRATDVMVA
;
A
#
# COMPACT_ATOMS: atom_id res chain seq x y z
N THR A 1 -5.54 -22.60 1.08
CA THR A 1 -4.73 -21.69 0.22
C THR A 1 -4.30 -20.53 1.08
N ASP A 2 -3.02 -20.30 1.08
CA ASP A 2 -2.42 -19.23 1.85
C ASP A 2 -2.86 -17.87 1.24
N ASP A 3 -3.24 -16.90 2.09
CA ASP A 3 -3.74 -15.59 1.65
C ASP A 3 -2.58 -14.61 1.47
N TYR A 4 -1.65 -14.95 0.57
CA TYR A 4 -0.53 -14.10 0.19
C TYR A 4 0.06 -14.50 -1.19
N VAL A 5 0.79 -13.57 -1.81
CA VAL A 5 1.65 -13.81 -2.97
C VAL A 5 2.99 -13.13 -2.71
N VAL A 6 4.05 -13.93 -2.56
CA VAL A 6 5.43 -13.46 -2.35
C VAL A 6 6.39 -14.28 -3.21
N ALA A 7 7.58 -13.76 -3.51
CA ALA A 7 8.54 -14.46 -4.37
C ALA A 7 9.01 -15.79 -3.79
N ASP A 8 9.39 -15.79 -2.51
CA ASP A 8 9.92 -16.96 -1.81
C ASP A 8 9.69 -16.84 -0.30
N ILE A 9 8.74 -17.60 0.22
CA ILE A 9 8.43 -17.63 1.65
C ILE A 9 9.60 -18.15 2.50
N GLY A 10 10.53 -18.90 1.91
CA GLY A 10 11.74 -19.40 2.58
C GLY A 10 12.67 -18.28 3.07
N GLN A 11 12.52 -17.06 2.58
CA GLN A 11 13.29 -15.89 3.03
C GLN A 11 12.76 -15.27 4.34
N ALA A 12 11.68 -15.79 4.92
CA ALA A 12 11.02 -15.20 6.07
C ALA A 12 11.95 -15.04 7.29
N GLU A 13 12.81 -16.01 7.56
CA GLU A 13 13.76 -15.94 8.69
C GLU A 13 14.80 -14.82 8.49
N PHE A 14 15.30 -14.65 7.27
CA PHE A 14 16.19 -13.54 6.95
C PHE A 14 15.46 -12.19 7.11
N GLY A 15 14.26 -12.05 6.57
CA GLY A 15 13.45 -10.86 6.75
C GLY A 15 13.17 -10.53 8.22
N ARG A 16 12.92 -11.55 9.04
CA ARG A 16 12.71 -11.35 10.48
C ARG A 16 13.95 -10.77 11.18
N ARG A 17 15.14 -11.21 10.82
CA ARG A 17 16.38 -10.64 11.36
C ARG A 17 16.59 -9.19 10.95
N GLU A 18 16.28 -8.85 9.70
CA GLU A 18 16.34 -7.45 9.22
C GLU A 18 15.31 -6.56 9.91
N ILE A 19 14.08 -7.05 10.14
CA ILE A 19 13.05 -6.33 10.91
C ILE A 19 13.52 -6.07 12.35
N ALA A 20 14.17 -7.03 12.99
CA ALA A 20 14.71 -6.85 14.34
C ALA A 20 15.80 -5.76 14.41
N ILE A 21 16.57 -5.57 13.34
CA ILE A 21 17.49 -4.42 13.24
C ILE A 21 16.69 -3.13 13.09
N ALA A 22 15.69 -3.09 12.21
CA ALA A 22 14.86 -1.91 11.97
C ALA A 22 14.13 -1.44 13.25
N GLU A 23 13.76 -2.35 14.15
CA GLU A 23 13.20 -1.99 15.47
C GLU A 23 14.11 -1.05 16.26
N THR A 24 15.42 -1.23 16.15
CA THR A 24 16.40 -0.35 16.81
C THR A 24 16.59 0.99 16.09
N GLU A 25 16.25 1.07 14.82
CA GLU A 25 16.42 2.25 13.96
C GLU A 25 15.15 3.10 13.86
N MET A 26 14.01 2.59 14.31
CA MET A 26 12.70 3.25 14.20
C MET A 26 12.06 3.50 15.58
N PRO A 27 12.71 4.28 16.47
CA PRO A 27 12.25 4.44 17.86
C PRO A 27 10.89 5.12 17.96
N GLY A 28 10.47 5.91 16.96
CA GLY A 28 9.16 6.54 16.94
C GLY A 28 8.02 5.54 16.84
N LEU A 29 8.13 4.55 15.94
CA LEU A 29 7.14 3.47 15.83
C LEU A 29 7.14 2.56 17.07
N MET A 30 8.32 2.26 17.62
CA MET A 30 8.41 1.47 18.84
C MET A 30 7.75 2.18 20.04
N ALA A 31 7.95 3.49 20.17
CA ALA A 31 7.28 4.29 21.21
C ALA A 31 5.75 4.29 21.05
N LEU A 32 5.24 4.35 19.80
CA LEU A 32 3.80 4.23 19.55
C LEU A 32 3.25 2.86 19.93
N ARG A 33 3.99 1.77 19.65
CA ARG A 33 3.59 0.42 20.10
C ARG A 33 3.50 0.36 21.63
N ASP A 34 4.50 0.88 22.32
CA ASP A 34 4.54 0.85 23.80
C ASP A 34 3.43 1.68 24.42
N GLU A 35 3.10 2.84 23.83
CA GLU A 35 2.05 3.73 24.34
C GLU A 35 0.63 3.19 24.10
N TYR A 36 0.38 2.60 22.93
CA TYR A 36 -0.98 2.33 22.47
C TYR A 36 -1.35 0.84 22.36
N ARG A 37 -0.42 -0.10 22.51
CA ARG A 37 -0.67 -1.55 22.38
C ARG A 37 -1.83 -2.02 23.24
N ASP A 38 -1.89 -1.58 24.50
CA ASP A 38 -2.93 -2.03 25.44
C ASP A 38 -4.30 -1.43 25.12
N SER A 39 -4.34 -0.20 24.64
CA SER A 39 -5.58 0.51 24.29
C SER A 39 -6.17 0.12 22.94
N GLN A 40 -5.33 -0.42 22.04
CA GLN A 40 -5.67 -0.85 20.69
C GLN A 40 -6.56 0.17 19.92
N PRO A 41 -6.10 1.40 19.69
CA PRO A 41 -6.94 2.46 19.12
C PRO A 41 -7.39 2.17 17.67
N LEU A 42 -6.73 1.23 16.97
CA LEU A 42 -7.09 0.82 15.62
C LEU A 42 -7.97 -0.43 15.58
N LYS A 43 -8.51 -0.86 16.70
CA LYS A 43 -9.41 -2.02 16.73
C LYS A 43 -10.62 -1.80 15.83
N GLY A 44 -10.81 -2.71 14.87
CA GLY A 44 -11.87 -2.63 13.86
C GLY A 44 -11.47 -1.86 12.59
N ALA A 45 -10.29 -1.27 12.54
CA ALA A 45 -9.71 -0.78 11.29
C ALA A 45 -9.28 -1.96 10.42
N ARG A 46 -9.76 -1.99 9.17
CA ARG A 46 -9.33 -2.89 8.10
C ARG A 46 -8.59 -2.06 7.07
N ILE A 47 -7.26 -2.12 7.12
CA ILE A 47 -6.38 -1.24 6.35
C ILE A 47 -5.92 -1.91 5.07
N ALA A 48 -6.33 -1.37 3.93
CA ALA A 48 -5.72 -1.66 2.64
C ALA A 48 -4.47 -0.79 2.49
N GLY A 49 -3.29 -1.40 2.59
CA GLY A 49 -2.01 -0.71 2.44
C GLY A 49 -1.44 -0.88 1.05
N SER A 50 -1.11 0.23 0.41
CA SER A 50 -0.44 0.30 -0.89
C SER A 50 0.80 1.20 -0.76
N LEU A 51 1.89 0.62 -0.28
CA LEU A 51 3.14 1.30 -0.01
C LEU A 51 4.30 0.32 -0.15
N HIS A 52 5.47 0.80 -0.56
CA HIS A 52 6.68 0.00 -0.81
C HIS A 52 6.88 -1.10 0.23
N MET A 53 6.87 -2.37 -0.17
CA MET A 53 7.00 -3.52 0.75
C MET A 53 8.46 -3.72 1.16
N THR A 54 8.97 -2.81 1.98
CA THR A 54 10.33 -2.82 2.51
C THR A 54 10.37 -3.28 3.97
N ILE A 55 11.57 -3.43 4.53
CA ILE A 55 11.76 -3.73 5.95
C ILE A 55 11.13 -2.65 6.84
N GLN A 56 11.26 -1.38 6.48
CA GLN A 56 10.66 -0.27 7.23
C GLN A 56 9.13 -0.33 7.19
N THR A 57 8.57 -0.71 6.05
CA THR A 57 7.12 -0.93 5.91
C THR A 57 6.66 -2.16 6.70
N ALA A 58 7.48 -3.21 6.78
CA ALA A 58 7.19 -4.35 7.66
C ALA A 58 7.02 -3.90 9.12
N MET A 59 7.89 -2.99 9.59
CA MET A 59 7.76 -2.36 10.92
C MET A 59 6.44 -1.60 11.08
N LEU A 60 6.04 -0.83 10.06
CA LEU A 60 4.75 -0.13 10.06
C LEU A 60 3.58 -1.10 10.14
N ILE A 61 3.58 -2.15 9.31
CA ILE A 61 2.53 -3.18 9.30
C ILE A 61 2.38 -3.81 10.69
N GLU A 62 3.47 -4.23 11.30
CA GLU A 62 3.45 -4.81 12.65
C GLU A 62 2.97 -3.82 13.71
N THR A 63 3.35 -2.55 13.57
CA THR A 63 2.85 -1.49 14.46
C THR A 63 1.33 -1.33 14.33
N LEU A 64 0.80 -1.25 13.11
CA LEU A 64 -0.64 -1.16 12.88
C LEU A 64 -1.40 -2.35 13.50
N LYS A 65 -0.85 -3.56 13.38
CA LYS A 65 -1.42 -4.77 13.99
C LYS A 65 -1.35 -4.75 15.51
N ASP A 66 -0.23 -4.34 16.08
CA ASP A 66 -0.07 -4.18 17.53
C ASP A 66 -1.07 -3.16 18.11
N LEU A 67 -1.45 -2.16 17.32
CA LEU A 67 -2.46 -1.17 17.67
C LEU A 67 -3.90 -1.65 17.40
N GLY A 68 -4.10 -2.88 16.92
CA GLY A 68 -5.39 -3.55 16.78
C GLY A 68 -5.99 -3.55 15.38
N ALA A 69 -5.28 -3.09 14.35
CA ALA A 69 -5.77 -3.13 12.97
C ALA A 69 -5.65 -4.52 12.34
N ASP A 70 -6.58 -4.83 11.46
CA ASP A 70 -6.41 -5.86 10.43
C ASP A 70 -5.79 -5.20 9.19
N VAL A 71 -4.80 -5.86 8.58
CA VAL A 71 -4.01 -5.26 7.50
C VAL A 71 -3.88 -6.23 6.32
N ARG A 72 -4.04 -5.72 5.10
CA ARG A 72 -3.67 -6.39 3.84
C ARG A 72 -2.77 -5.44 3.06
N TRP A 73 -1.73 -5.96 2.41
CA TRP A 73 -0.69 -5.12 1.85
C TRP A 73 -0.29 -5.49 0.43
N ALA A 74 -0.09 -4.47 -0.42
CA ALA A 74 0.57 -4.58 -1.71
C ALA A 74 1.65 -3.49 -1.84
N SER A 75 2.59 -3.66 -2.75
CA SER A 75 3.55 -2.59 -3.04
C SER A 75 2.92 -1.52 -3.94
N CYS A 76 3.36 -0.29 -3.81
CA CYS A 76 2.99 0.81 -4.70
C CYS A 76 3.97 0.98 -5.88
N ASN A 77 4.87 0.04 -6.08
CA ASN A 77 5.84 0.05 -7.18
C ASN A 77 6.35 -1.37 -7.48
N ILE A 78 6.41 -1.72 -8.76
CA ILE A 78 6.77 -3.06 -9.23
C ILE A 78 8.22 -3.50 -8.94
N TYR A 79 9.12 -2.59 -8.54
CA TYR A 79 10.54 -2.90 -8.31
C TYR A 79 11.01 -2.69 -6.87
N SER A 80 10.23 -2.02 -6.02
CA SER A 80 10.70 -1.58 -4.71
C SER A 80 10.58 -2.62 -3.60
N THR A 81 9.87 -3.72 -3.83
CA THR A 81 9.69 -4.77 -2.82
C THR A 81 11.03 -5.39 -2.41
N GLN A 82 11.24 -5.54 -1.12
CA GLN A 82 12.27 -6.42 -0.55
C GLN A 82 11.62 -7.77 -0.25
N ASP A 83 11.93 -8.79 -1.05
CA ASP A 83 11.22 -10.08 -1.03
C ASP A 83 11.28 -10.77 0.34
N HIS A 84 12.40 -10.63 1.06
CA HIS A 84 12.53 -11.14 2.43
C HIS A 84 11.64 -10.39 3.44
N ALA A 85 11.35 -9.10 3.23
CA ALA A 85 10.39 -8.36 4.04
C ALA A 85 8.97 -8.87 3.81
N ALA A 86 8.57 -9.02 2.54
CA ALA A 86 7.27 -9.58 2.17
C ALA A 86 7.09 -10.99 2.75
N ALA A 87 8.12 -11.86 2.62
CA ALA A 87 8.11 -13.20 3.16
C ALA A 87 7.95 -13.22 4.69
N ALA A 88 8.65 -12.36 5.42
CA ALA A 88 8.57 -12.31 6.89
C ALA A 88 7.16 -11.92 7.36
N ILE A 89 6.55 -10.94 6.73
CA ILE A 89 5.20 -10.47 7.07
C ILE A 89 4.14 -11.50 6.69
N ALA A 90 4.27 -12.14 5.52
CA ALA A 90 3.38 -13.23 5.09
C ALA A 90 3.47 -14.44 6.02
N ALA A 91 4.67 -14.88 6.40
CA ALA A 91 4.88 -15.96 7.36
C ALA A 91 4.34 -15.64 8.76
N GLY A 92 4.28 -14.36 9.13
CA GLY A 92 3.62 -13.84 10.34
C GLY A 92 2.08 -13.80 10.26
N GLY A 93 1.49 -14.30 9.16
CA GLY A 93 0.04 -14.40 8.98
C GLY A 93 -0.64 -13.10 8.54
N THR A 94 0.10 -12.14 8.02
CA THR A 94 -0.48 -10.94 7.39
C THR A 94 -0.57 -11.16 5.88
N PRO A 95 -1.73 -10.96 5.25
CA PRO A 95 -1.86 -11.02 3.80
C PRO A 95 -0.98 -9.97 3.11
N VAL A 96 -0.03 -10.43 2.28
CA VAL A 96 0.88 -9.60 1.50
C VAL A 96 0.89 -10.09 0.06
N PHE A 97 0.71 -9.16 -0.86
CA PHE A 97 0.70 -9.40 -2.31
C PHE A 97 1.75 -8.49 -2.94
N ALA A 98 3.01 -8.92 -2.93
CA ALA A 98 4.12 -8.16 -3.47
C ALA A 98 5.36 -9.02 -3.67
N TYR A 99 6.05 -8.81 -4.79
CA TYR A 99 7.41 -9.29 -5.00
C TYR A 99 8.16 -8.38 -5.97
N LYS A 100 9.47 -8.40 -5.92
CA LYS A 100 10.29 -7.56 -6.77
C LYS A 100 10.22 -8.01 -8.22
N GLY A 101 9.79 -7.11 -9.11
CA GLY A 101 9.71 -7.38 -10.54
C GLY A 101 8.35 -7.97 -10.97
N GLU A 102 7.31 -7.78 -10.16
CA GLU A 102 5.94 -8.06 -10.59
C GLU A 102 5.60 -7.29 -11.86
N THR A 103 4.76 -7.86 -12.71
CA THR A 103 4.27 -7.20 -13.92
C THR A 103 3.20 -6.15 -13.59
N LEU A 104 2.90 -5.24 -14.53
CA LEU A 104 1.83 -4.26 -14.34
C LEU A 104 0.46 -4.92 -14.13
N ASP A 105 0.19 -6.06 -14.79
CA ASP A 105 -1.06 -6.80 -14.60
C ASP A 105 -1.14 -7.39 -13.19
N GLU A 106 -0.05 -7.94 -12.67
CA GLU A 106 0.04 -8.45 -11.29
C GLU A 106 -0.07 -7.33 -10.27
N TYR A 107 0.58 -6.19 -10.51
CA TYR A 107 0.48 -4.99 -9.66
C TYR A 107 -0.98 -4.58 -9.42
N TRP A 108 -1.78 -4.47 -10.50
CA TRP A 108 -3.19 -4.10 -10.37
C TRP A 108 -4.05 -5.23 -9.77
N GLU A 109 -3.72 -6.48 -10.03
CA GLU A 109 -4.39 -7.61 -9.36
C GLU A 109 -4.08 -7.62 -7.86
N PHE A 110 -2.82 -7.39 -7.47
CA PHE A 110 -2.42 -7.29 -6.06
C PHE A 110 -3.08 -6.10 -5.36
N THR A 111 -3.20 -4.96 -6.05
CA THR A 111 -3.95 -3.81 -5.55
C THR A 111 -5.44 -4.12 -5.35
N HIS A 112 -6.05 -4.98 -6.16
CA HIS A 112 -7.40 -5.46 -5.88
C HIS A 112 -7.46 -6.35 -4.63
N GLN A 113 -6.46 -7.22 -4.43
CA GLN A 113 -6.45 -8.17 -3.32
C GLN A 113 -6.42 -7.50 -1.94
N ILE A 114 -5.82 -6.32 -1.82
CA ILE A 114 -5.80 -5.62 -0.52
C ILE A 114 -7.19 -5.11 -0.08
N PHE A 115 -8.16 -5.06 -0.96
CA PHE A 115 -9.54 -4.67 -0.63
C PHE A 115 -10.46 -5.85 -0.28
N ASN A 116 -10.04 -7.09 -0.50
CA ASN A 116 -10.85 -8.29 -0.24
C ASN A 116 -10.60 -8.83 1.16
N TRP A 117 -11.61 -8.79 2.05
CA TRP A 117 -11.50 -9.30 3.42
C TRP A 117 -12.25 -10.61 3.69
N GLY A 118 -13.02 -11.09 2.77
CA GLY A 118 -13.83 -12.30 2.96
C GLY A 118 -13.11 -13.60 2.56
N PRO A 119 -13.57 -14.77 3.04
CA PRO A 119 -13.00 -16.07 2.72
C PRO A 119 -13.27 -16.57 1.30
N GLY A 120 -13.75 -15.73 0.42
CA GLY A 120 -14.01 -16.07 -0.98
C GLY A 120 -14.55 -14.91 -1.79
N GLU A 121 -14.76 -15.16 -3.08
CA GLU A 121 -15.26 -14.13 -4.02
C GLU A 121 -16.70 -13.67 -3.74
N ALA A 122 -17.42 -14.36 -2.87
CA ALA A 122 -18.83 -14.08 -2.54
C ALA A 122 -19.00 -13.11 -1.37
N ASP A 123 -17.95 -12.85 -0.59
CA ASP A 123 -18.07 -12.05 0.63
C ASP A 123 -17.87 -10.56 0.36
N GLU A 124 -18.78 -9.79 0.94
CA GLU A 124 -18.84 -8.33 0.82
C GLU A 124 -18.07 -7.62 1.96
N ASP A 125 -17.08 -8.29 2.53
CA ASP A 125 -16.20 -7.70 3.52
C ASP A 125 -15.05 -6.98 2.82
N PHE A 126 -14.97 -5.68 3.04
CA PHE A 126 -14.00 -4.79 2.40
C PHE A 126 -13.14 -4.07 3.43
N ALA A 127 -12.03 -3.50 2.96
CA ALA A 127 -11.29 -2.49 3.71
C ALA A 127 -12.20 -1.32 4.11
N ASN A 128 -11.89 -0.67 5.22
CA ASN A 128 -12.56 0.57 5.63
C ASN A 128 -11.59 1.76 5.74
N MET A 129 -10.30 1.53 5.58
CA MET A 129 -9.24 2.54 5.57
C MET A 129 -8.24 2.22 4.45
N ILE A 130 -7.66 3.27 3.86
CA ILE A 130 -6.57 3.14 2.90
C ILE A 130 -5.33 3.83 3.46
N LEU A 131 -4.18 3.18 3.35
CA LEU A 131 -2.87 3.79 3.48
C LEU A 131 -2.20 3.71 2.11
N ASP A 132 -2.01 4.87 1.47
CA ASP A 132 -1.61 4.96 0.06
C ASP A 132 -0.29 5.73 -0.10
N ASP A 133 0.46 5.38 -1.13
CA ASP A 133 1.68 6.07 -1.54
C ASP A 133 1.67 6.22 -3.08
N GLY A 134 1.26 7.39 -3.54
CA GLY A 134 1.06 7.71 -4.95
C GLY A 134 -0.41 7.74 -5.38
N GLY A 135 -1.34 7.30 -4.53
CA GLY A 135 -2.78 7.38 -4.73
C GLY A 135 -3.34 6.33 -5.68
N ASP A 136 -2.62 5.23 -5.96
CA ASP A 136 -3.07 4.22 -6.94
C ASP A 136 -4.19 3.34 -6.38
N ALA A 137 -4.15 2.97 -5.12
CA ALA A 137 -5.24 2.24 -4.47
C ALA A 137 -6.54 3.07 -4.45
N THR A 138 -6.42 4.35 -4.14
CA THR A 138 -7.54 5.30 -4.20
C THR A 138 -8.07 5.47 -5.63
N LEU A 139 -7.17 5.60 -6.60
CA LEU A 139 -7.53 5.74 -8.03
C LEU A 139 -8.27 4.51 -8.54
N LEU A 140 -7.81 3.31 -8.19
CA LEU A 140 -8.43 2.05 -8.60
C LEU A 140 -9.91 2.00 -8.19
N LEU A 141 -10.21 2.26 -6.94
CA LEU A 141 -11.60 2.26 -6.45
C LEU A 141 -12.44 3.36 -7.08
N TYR A 142 -11.92 4.57 -7.13
CA TYR A 142 -12.62 5.73 -7.71
C TYR A 142 -12.94 5.53 -9.18
N LEU A 143 -11.94 5.16 -9.99
CA LEU A 143 -12.09 4.97 -11.43
C LEU A 143 -12.98 3.76 -11.73
N GLY A 144 -12.81 2.67 -10.97
CA GLY A 144 -13.67 1.51 -11.10
C GLY A 144 -15.13 1.80 -10.80
N ALA A 145 -15.43 2.57 -9.75
CA ALA A 145 -16.79 2.98 -9.43
C ALA A 145 -17.40 3.93 -10.49
N LYS A 146 -16.59 4.79 -11.10
CA LYS A 146 -17.03 5.59 -12.27
C LYS A 146 -17.31 4.70 -13.48
N ALA A 147 -16.45 3.73 -13.75
CA ALA A 147 -16.62 2.82 -14.88
C ALA A 147 -17.84 1.88 -14.75
N GLU A 148 -18.30 1.61 -13.54
CA GLU A 148 -19.58 0.91 -13.30
C GLU A 148 -20.79 1.71 -13.80
N GLN A 149 -20.69 3.04 -13.82
CA GLN A 149 -21.74 3.94 -14.28
C GLN A 149 -21.56 4.29 -15.76
N ASP A 150 -20.34 4.53 -16.18
CA ASP A 150 -19.96 4.89 -17.55
C ASP A 150 -18.64 4.22 -17.94
N PRO A 151 -18.68 3.06 -18.60
CA PRO A 151 -17.47 2.35 -19.05
C PRO A 151 -16.58 3.15 -20.00
N SER A 152 -17.09 4.21 -20.65
CA SER A 152 -16.30 5.01 -21.60
C SER A 152 -15.16 5.79 -20.96
N VAL A 153 -15.16 5.93 -19.63
CA VAL A 153 -14.04 6.54 -18.89
C VAL A 153 -12.72 5.75 -19.02
N LEU A 154 -12.81 4.52 -19.51
CA LEU A 154 -11.66 3.64 -19.73
C LEU A 154 -11.19 3.59 -21.19
N ASP A 155 -11.75 4.39 -22.13
CA ASP A 155 -11.53 4.18 -23.58
C ASP A 155 -10.20 4.73 -24.11
N ASN A 156 -9.56 5.67 -23.43
CA ASN A 156 -8.39 6.38 -23.93
C ASN A 156 -7.23 6.37 -22.93
N PRO A 157 -6.54 5.24 -22.72
CA PRO A 157 -5.37 5.19 -21.85
C PRO A 157 -4.22 6.01 -22.44
N GLY A 158 -3.53 6.80 -21.61
CA GLY A 158 -2.41 7.66 -22.00
C GLY A 158 -1.03 7.03 -21.78
N SER A 159 -0.97 5.87 -21.13
CA SER A 159 0.29 5.18 -20.81
C SER A 159 0.10 3.65 -20.74
N GLU A 160 1.19 2.89 -20.71
CA GLU A 160 1.15 1.44 -20.50
C GLU A 160 0.56 1.08 -19.13
N GLU A 161 0.84 1.87 -18.10
CA GLU A 161 0.27 1.70 -16.76
C GLU A 161 -1.25 1.87 -16.79
N GLU A 162 -1.77 2.89 -17.49
CA GLU A 162 -3.21 3.09 -17.66
C GLU A 162 -3.85 1.98 -18.49
N VAL A 163 -3.17 1.43 -19.49
CA VAL A 163 -3.65 0.26 -20.24
C VAL A 163 -3.87 -0.93 -19.30
N ALA A 164 -2.87 -1.24 -18.48
CA ALA A 164 -2.95 -2.34 -17.51
C ALA A 164 -4.07 -2.09 -16.48
N LEU A 165 -4.15 -0.88 -15.91
CA LEU A 165 -5.22 -0.49 -14.99
C LEU A 165 -6.60 -0.65 -15.62
N PHE A 166 -6.82 -0.10 -16.82
CA PHE A 166 -8.13 -0.15 -17.48
C PHE A 166 -8.53 -1.57 -17.83
N ASN A 167 -7.59 -2.40 -18.27
CA ASN A 167 -7.85 -3.83 -18.51
C ASN A 167 -8.21 -4.57 -17.22
N SER A 168 -7.52 -4.31 -16.13
CA SER A 168 -7.79 -4.89 -14.82
C SER A 168 -9.18 -4.48 -14.31
N ILE A 169 -9.56 -3.20 -14.48
CA ILE A 169 -10.89 -2.72 -14.13
C ILE A 169 -11.96 -3.41 -14.99
N ARG A 170 -11.81 -3.46 -16.31
CA ARG A 170 -12.77 -4.14 -17.21
C ARG A 170 -12.98 -5.58 -16.81
N LYS A 171 -11.90 -6.33 -16.59
CA LYS A 171 -11.96 -7.73 -16.13
C LYS A 171 -12.78 -7.87 -14.85
N ARG A 172 -12.61 -6.95 -13.90
CA ARG A 172 -13.36 -6.95 -12.64
C ARG A 172 -14.84 -6.58 -12.84
N LEU A 173 -15.15 -5.61 -13.70
CA LEU A 173 -16.51 -5.25 -14.05
C LEU A 173 -17.29 -6.44 -14.65
N ASP A 174 -16.63 -7.23 -15.50
CA ASP A 174 -17.24 -8.42 -16.13
C ASP A 174 -17.48 -9.56 -15.12
N THR A 175 -16.57 -9.75 -14.17
CA THR A 175 -16.61 -10.88 -13.23
C THR A 175 -17.35 -10.56 -11.94
N ARG A 176 -17.33 -9.31 -11.48
CA ARG A 176 -17.92 -8.85 -10.21
C ARG A 176 -18.61 -7.48 -10.34
N PRO A 177 -19.74 -7.39 -11.05
CA PRO A 177 -20.47 -6.12 -11.21
C PRO A 177 -20.86 -5.50 -9.85
N GLY A 178 -20.65 -4.19 -9.70
CA GLY A 178 -20.97 -3.47 -8.47
C GLY A 178 -19.92 -3.57 -7.37
N TRP A 179 -18.82 -4.28 -7.60
CA TRP A 179 -17.77 -4.48 -6.59
C TRP A 179 -17.09 -3.17 -6.17
N TYR A 180 -16.77 -2.30 -7.14
CA TYR A 180 -16.08 -1.03 -6.85
C TYR A 180 -16.94 -0.06 -6.05
N SER A 181 -18.19 0.13 -6.43
CA SER A 181 -19.13 0.99 -5.70
C SER A 181 -19.36 0.49 -4.27
N LYS A 182 -19.46 -0.83 -4.08
CA LYS A 182 -19.57 -1.44 -2.76
C LYS A 182 -18.30 -1.21 -1.93
N ALA A 183 -17.11 -1.52 -2.47
CA ALA A 183 -15.84 -1.31 -1.80
C ALA A 183 -15.65 0.17 -1.43
N LEU A 184 -15.86 1.08 -2.39
CA LEU A 184 -15.74 2.52 -2.19
C LEU A 184 -16.64 3.03 -1.05
N SER A 185 -17.87 2.51 -0.95
CA SER A 185 -18.84 2.89 0.08
C SER A 185 -18.41 2.52 1.51
N LYS A 186 -17.44 1.61 1.67
CA LYS A 186 -16.94 1.17 2.98
C LYS A 186 -15.74 1.97 3.45
N ILE A 187 -15.05 2.65 2.54
CA ILE A 187 -13.87 3.44 2.89
C ILE A 187 -14.27 4.69 3.67
N GLN A 188 -13.69 4.85 4.84
CA GLN A 188 -13.89 6.01 5.72
C GLN A 188 -12.86 7.11 5.48
N GLY A 189 -11.71 6.77 4.89
CA GLY A 189 -10.68 7.74 4.58
C GLY A 189 -9.39 7.11 4.09
N VAL A 190 -8.50 7.97 3.60
CA VAL A 190 -7.15 7.63 3.14
C VAL A 190 -6.10 8.48 3.85
N THR A 191 -4.97 7.88 4.17
CA THR A 191 -3.71 8.58 4.49
C THR A 191 -2.77 8.46 3.30
N GLU A 192 -2.25 9.58 2.81
CA GLU A 192 -1.38 9.63 1.63
C GLU A 192 0.03 10.11 2.00
N GLU A 193 1.01 9.28 1.65
CA GLU A 193 2.41 9.46 2.04
C GLU A 193 3.20 10.41 1.14
N THR A 194 2.85 10.54 -0.14
CA THR A 194 3.77 11.13 -1.11
C THR A 194 3.20 12.30 -1.90
N THR A 195 4.08 13.17 -2.37
CA THR A 195 3.74 14.39 -3.10
C THR A 195 2.84 14.14 -4.32
N THR A 196 3.10 13.07 -5.08
CA THR A 196 2.32 12.75 -6.29
C THR A 196 0.87 12.38 -5.94
N GLY A 197 0.67 11.53 -4.94
CA GLY A 197 -0.66 11.14 -4.48
C GLY A 197 -1.41 12.33 -3.85
N VAL A 198 -0.73 13.13 -3.02
CA VAL A 198 -1.31 14.35 -2.44
C VAL A 198 -1.80 15.31 -3.52
N LYS A 199 -1.02 15.52 -4.60
CA LYS A 199 -1.46 16.37 -5.72
C LYS A 199 -2.70 15.80 -6.41
N ARG A 200 -2.77 14.48 -6.58
CA ARG A 200 -3.95 13.79 -7.13
C ARG A 200 -5.18 14.03 -6.26
N LEU A 201 -5.06 13.81 -4.94
CA LEU A 201 -6.15 14.04 -3.99
C LEU A 201 -6.62 15.50 -3.95
N TYR A 202 -5.70 16.47 -3.99
CA TYR A 202 -6.06 17.89 -4.10
C TYR A 202 -6.80 18.21 -5.41
N SER A 203 -6.39 17.59 -6.52
CA SER A 203 -7.10 17.76 -7.80
C SER A 203 -8.53 17.20 -7.71
N MET A 204 -8.70 16.03 -7.13
CA MET A 204 -10.00 15.40 -6.91
C MET A 204 -10.88 16.24 -5.95
N ALA A 205 -10.30 16.77 -4.88
CA ALA A 205 -11.02 17.66 -3.96
C ALA A 205 -11.49 18.95 -4.66
N LYS A 206 -10.66 19.54 -5.52
CA LYS A 206 -10.98 20.75 -6.27
C LYS A 206 -12.08 20.53 -7.32
N SER A 207 -12.11 19.36 -7.95
CA SER A 207 -13.18 19.01 -8.91
C SER A 207 -14.47 18.53 -8.24
N GLY A 208 -14.45 18.29 -6.93
CA GLY A 208 -15.59 17.72 -6.19
C GLY A 208 -15.71 16.20 -6.31
N ASP A 209 -14.66 15.54 -6.82
CA ASP A 209 -14.61 14.09 -7.08
C ASP A 209 -13.98 13.27 -5.94
N LEU A 210 -13.44 13.90 -4.90
CA LEU A 210 -12.85 13.19 -3.78
C LEU A 210 -13.92 12.38 -3.02
N PRO A 211 -13.84 11.03 -3.04
CA PRO A 211 -14.96 10.21 -2.58
C PRO A 211 -15.06 10.08 -1.06
N PHE A 212 -13.99 10.36 -0.32
CA PHE A 212 -13.90 10.23 1.14
C PHE A 212 -12.84 11.19 1.71
N PRO A 213 -12.78 11.41 3.03
CA PRO A 213 -11.76 12.24 3.67
C PRO A 213 -10.35 11.74 3.38
N ALA A 214 -9.41 12.66 3.14
CA ALA A 214 -8.01 12.36 2.87
C ALA A 214 -7.09 13.14 3.82
N PHE A 215 -6.09 12.45 4.36
CA PHE A 215 -5.07 13.01 5.23
C PHE A 215 -3.75 13.11 4.48
N ASN A 216 -3.23 14.31 4.35
CA ASN A 216 -1.95 14.61 3.73
C ASN A 216 -0.82 14.40 4.75
N VAL A 217 -0.25 13.20 4.79
CA VAL A 217 0.90 12.89 5.64
C VAL A 217 2.20 13.49 5.09
N ASN A 218 2.31 13.58 3.75
CA ASN A 218 3.51 14.12 3.08
C ASN A 218 3.91 15.51 3.61
N ASP A 219 2.94 16.40 3.81
CA ASP A 219 3.22 17.79 4.23
C ASP A 219 3.31 17.97 5.74
N SER A 220 3.22 16.89 6.52
CA SER A 220 3.59 16.89 7.93
C SER A 220 5.03 17.38 8.09
N VAL A 221 5.27 18.24 9.10
CA VAL A 221 6.63 18.76 9.38
C VAL A 221 7.62 17.63 9.60
N THR A 222 7.23 16.60 10.33
CA THR A 222 8.05 15.43 10.63
C THR A 222 8.24 14.49 9.43
N LYS A 223 7.53 14.66 8.32
CA LYS A 223 7.71 13.91 7.07
C LYS A 223 8.46 14.74 6.03
N SER A 224 7.85 15.74 5.41
CA SER A 224 8.44 16.40 4.24
C SER A 224 9.70 17.22 4.55
N LYS A 225 9.81 17.78 5.76
CA LYS A 225 10.99 18.58 6.17
C LYS A 225 12.17 17.71 6.59
N PHE A 226 11.97 16.42 6.80
CA PHE A 226 13.01 15.45 7.15
C PHE A 226 13.19 14.41 6.06
N ASP A 227 12.21 13.55 5.81
CA ASP A 227 12.32 12.44 4.88
C ASP A 227 12.62 12.90 3.44
N ASN A 228 11.82 13.81 2.88
CA ASN A 228 12.01 14.27 1.50
C ASN A 228 13.34 15.03 1.32
N LEU A 229 13.89 15.62 2.36
CA LEU A 229 15.15 16.35 2.32
C LEU A 229 16.35 15.43 2.57
N TYR A 230 16.35 14.72 3.69
CA TYR A 230 17.50 13.91 4.13
C TYR A 230 17.51 12.53 3.48
N GLY A 231 16.35 11.95 3.16
CA GLY A 231 16.26 10.70 2.44
C GLY A 231 16.97 10.76 1.08
N CYS A 232 16.73 11.81 0.29
CA CYS A 232 17.44 12.00 -0.97
C CYS A 232 18.93 12.30 -0.80
N ARG A 233 19.33 13.01 0.24
CA ARG A 233 20.73 13.39 0.48
C ARG A 233 21.59 12.27 1.01
N GLU A 234 21.05 11.47 1.90
CA GLU A 234 21.80 10.45 2.65
C GLU A 234 21.48 9.04 2.14
N SER A 235 20.21 8.65 2.09
CA SER A 235 19.81 7.28 1.74
C SER A 235 20.09 6.93 0.28
N LEU A 236 19.98 7.89 -0.67
CA LEU A 236 20.31 7.63 -2.07
C LEU A 236 21.79 7.29 -2.22
N VAL A 237 22.67 8.09 -1.61
CA VAL A 237 24.13 7.88 -1.68
C VAL A 237 24.51 6.57 -0.98
N ASP A 238 23.91 6.29 0.18
CA ASP A 238 24.12 5.03 0.89
C ASP A 238 23.65 3.82 0.05
N GLY A 239 22.48 3.91 -0.56
CA GLY A 239 21.96 2.88 -1.46
C GLY A 239 22.88 2.61 -2.66
N ILE A 240 23.43 3.65 -3.27
CA ILE A 240 24.39 3.49 -4.37
C ILE A 240 25.65 2.78 -3.88
N LYS A 241 26.21 3.16 -2.73
CA LYS A 241 27.39 2.50 -2.15
C LYS A 241 27.14 1.03 -1.87
N ARG A 242 26.01 0.68 -1.25
CA ARG A 242 25.65 -0.71 -0.95
C ARG A 242 25.42 -1.53 -2.22
N ALA A 243 24.83 -0.95 -3.25
CA ALA A 243 24.56 -1.65 -4.51
C ALA A 243 25.81 -1.89 -5.37
N THR A 244 26.77 -0.98 -5.31
CA THR A 244 27.95 -0.97 -6.20
C THR A 244 29.25 -1.38 -5.51
N ASP A 245 29.31 -1.36 -4.19
CA ASP A 245 30.52 -1.52 -3.36
C ASP A 245 31.64 -0.50 -3.73
N VAL A 246 31.24 0.67 -4.22
CA VAL A 246 32.15 1.74 -4.64
C VAL A 246 32.08 2.91 -3.66
N MET A 247 33.24 3.39 -3.26
CA MET A 247 33.35 4.61 -2.45
C MET A 247 33.05 5.84 -3.31
N VAL A 248 32.14 6.67 -2.84
CA VAL A 248 31.90 7.99 -3.45
C VAL A 248 32.94 8.96 -2.91
N ALA A 249 33.80 9.46 -3.78
CA ALA A 249 34.87 10.40 -3.43
C ALA A 249 34.32 11.82 -3.19
#